data_4ba5be9870ec08a7ed08e656bbb21ea8
#
_entry.id   4ba5be9870ec08a7ed08e656bbb21ea8
#
_cell.length_a   1.000
_cell.length_b   1.000
_cell.length_c   1.000
_cell.angle_alpha   90.00
_cell.angle_beta   90.00
_cell.angle_gamma   90.00
#
_symmetry.space_group_name_H-M   'P 1'
#
loop_
_entity.id
_entity.type
_entity.pdbx_description
1 polymer ?
#
loop_
_entity_poly.entity_id
_entity_poly.type
_entity_poly.pdbx_seq_one_letter_code
_entity_poly.pdbx_strand_id
1 'polypeptide(L)'
;MEVENKRVIITGSANGIGSSLSQVFREKNVESMVLVDLDQSNNLKLANQVGGIPYKADVGNEDDIINLVEFAKQEMGGIDIFCSNAGISGAGGLLSTSNEDWNAIWNVNVMSHIHAAKHALPMMLDQGSGYFMNTASAAGLLTQLGAAGYSVTKSAAVSFAEWLKITYGERGIGVSCLCPQGVRTPMVEDAPEIVGSLVSIDGLLEPDDVANEVIECIERDQFLITPHPEVVDYMKIKVSDPDRWIAGMQSLTKQLIEAFPDAKPMLRDLSTEEELD
;
A
#
# COMPACT_ATOMS: atom_id res chain seq x y z
N MET A 1 9.55 -13.32 -11.28
CA MET A 1 10.20 -14.29 -10.32
C MET A 1 9.18 -15.37 -9.99
N GLU A 2 9.47 -16.64 -10.18
CA GLU A 2 8.61 -17.72 -9.68
C GLU A 2 8.47 -17.63 -8.17
N VAL A 3 7.25 -17.75 -7.64
CA VAL A 3 7.00 -17.59 -6.18
C VAL A 3 7.09 -18.91 -5.41
N GLU A 4 6.96 -20.06 -6.09
CA GLU A 4 7.10 -21.37 -5.48
C GLU A 4 8.47 -21.53 -4.81
N ASN A 5 8.48 -22.16 -3.63
CA ASN A 5 9.68 -22.39 -2.81
C ASN A 5 10.44 -21.09 -2.42
N LYS A 6 9.75 -19.94 -2.30
CA LYS A 6 10.30 -18.65 -1.85
C LYS A 6 10.03 -18.38 -0.38
N ARG A 7 10.93 -17.61 0.23
CA ARG A 7 10.84 -17.13 1.60
C ARG A 7 10.28 -15.71 1.57
N VAL A 8 9.12 -15.51 2.18
CA VAL A 8 8.33 -14.29 2.00
C VAL A 8 8.12 -13.56 3.33
N ILE A 9 8.28 -12.24 3.33
CA ILE A 9 7.80 -11.36 4.41
C ILE A 9 6.58 -10.60 3.91
N ILE A 10 5.50 -10.53 4.72
CA ILE A 10 4.30 -9.75 4.40
C ILE A 10 3.97 -8.86 5.59
N THR A 11 4.01 -7.54 5.38
CA THR A 11 3.60 -6.56 6.42
C THR A 11 2.14 -6.15 6.24
N GLY A 12 1.44 -5.82 7.35
CA GLY A 12 0.01 -5.57 7.34
C GLY A 12 -0.79 -6.84 7.01
N SER A 13 -0.34 -7.98 7.55
CA SER A 13 -0.88 -9.30 7.21
C SER A 13 -2.18 -9.66 7.93
N ALA A 14 -2.53 -8.96 9.03
CA ALA A 14 -3.66 -9.37 9.87
C ALA A 14 -5.03 -9.26 9.19
N ASN A 15 -5.16 -8.45 8.13
CA ASN A 15 -6.43 -8.25 7.41
C ASN A 15 -6.22 -7.79 5.96
N GLY A 16 -7.32 -7.61 5.23
CA GLY A 16 -7.36 -7.02 3.88
C GLY A 16 -6.40 -7.69 2.90
N ILE A 17 -5.75 -6.87 2.07
CA ILE A 17 -4.83 -7.34 1.01
C ILE A 17 -3.70 -8.20 1.57
N GLY A 18 -3.12 -7.82 2.73
CA GLY A 18 -2.03 -8.58 3.35
C GLY A 18 -2.44 -9.98 3.78
N SER A 19 -3.66 -10.15 4.30
CA SER A 19 -4.22 -11.46 4.64
C SER A 19 -4.45 -12.32 3.40
N SER A 20 -5.04 -11.75 2.35
CA SER A 20 -5.25 -12.46 1.09
C SER A 20 -3.93 -12.82 0.39
N LEU A 21 -2.94 -11.93 0.39
CA LEU A 21 -1.59 -12.26 -0.10
C LEU A 21 -1.01 -13.48 0.63
N SER A 22 -1.15 -13.54 1.96
CA SER A 22 -0.64 -14.65 2.75
C SER A 22 -1.28 -15.99 2.38
N GLN A 23 -2.59 -15.98 2.08
CA GLN A 23 -3.33 -17.17 1.64
C GLN A 23 -2.89 -17.59 0.22
N VAL A 24 -2.83 -16.65 -0.72
CA VAL A 24 -2.43 -16.94 -2.10
C VAL A 24 -0.97 -17.42 -2.17
N PHE A 25 -0.03 -16.82 -1.43
CA PHE A 25 1.33 -17.33 -1.34
C PHE A 25 1.38 -18.76 -0.80
N ARG A 26 0.55 -19.10 0.20
CA ARG A 26 0.45 -20.47 0.71
C ARG A 26 -0.03 -21.43 -0.36
N GLU A 27 -1.06 -21.06 -1.13
CA GLU A 27 -1.59 -21.86 -2.23
C GLU A 27 -0.55 -22.08 -3.35
N LYS A 28 0.36 -21.14 -3.53
CA LYS A 28 1.49 -21.20 -4.47
C LYS A 28 2.71 -21.96 -3.93
N ASN A 29 2.59 -22.64 -2.79
CA ASN A 29 3.64 -23.47 -2.19
C ASN A 29 4.95 -22.72 -1.92
N VAL A 30 4.88 -21.50 -1.37
CA VAL A 30 6.09 -20.84 -0.87
C VAL A 30 6.75 -21.68 0.24
N GLU A 31 8.06 -21.57 0.39
CA GLU A 31 8.83 -22.34 1.37
C GLU A 31 8.43 -21.95 2.81
N SER A 32 8.43 -20.65 3.09
CA SER A 32 8.11 -20.12 4.42
C SER A 32 7.65 -18.66 4.32
N MET A 33 6.88 -18.23 5.33
CA MET A 33 6.36 -16.86 5.42
C MET A 33 6.50 -16.30 6.82
N VAL A 34 7.02 -15.08 6.96
CA VAL A 34 6.90 -14.25 8.17
C VAL A 34 5.78 -13.25 7.96
N LEU A 35 4.75 -13.33 8.80
CA LEU A 35 3.56 -12.50 8.75
C LEU A 35 3.65 -11.43 9.83
N VAL A 36 3.60 -10.16 9.43
CA VAL A 36 3.95 -9.02 10.27
C VAL A 36 2.76 -8.08 10.42
N ASP A 37 2.37 -7.82 11.66
CA ASP A 37 1.31 -6.87 11.96
C ASP A 37 1.43 -6.33 13.38
N LEU A 38 0.82 -5.16 13.66
CA LEU A 38 0.61 -4.66 15.02
C LEU A 38 -0.50 -5.42 15.74
N ASP A 39 -1.53 -5.88 15.02
CA ASP A 39 -2.61 -6.73 15.55
C ASP A 39 -2.13 -8.18 15.69
N GLN A 40 -1.45 -8.42 16.80
CA GLN A 40 -0.90 -9.74 17.12
C GLN A 40 -1.96 -10.84 17.16
N SER A 41 -3.19 -10.52 17.59
CA SER A 41 -4.27 -11.52 17.75
C SER A 41 -4.75 -12.06 16.40
N ASN A 42 -5.08 -11.17 15.47
CA ASN A 42 -5.54 -11.57 14.15
C ASN A 42 -4.40 -12.13 13.31
N ASN A 43 -3.20 -11.56 13.44
CA ASN A 43 -2.00 -12.09 12.77
C ASN A 43 -1.68 -13.54 13.20
N LEU A 44 -1.77 -13.86 14.50
CA LEU A 44 -1.56 -15.21 14.97
C LEU A 44 -2.62 -16.20 14.45
N LYS A 45 -3.88 -15.78 14.36
CA LYS A 45 -4.95 -16.61 13.77
C LYS A 45 -4.65 -16.94 12.31
N LEU A 46 -4.31 -15.93 11.52
CA LEU A 46 -3.93 -16.11 10.11
C LEU A 46 -2.71 -17.01 9.97
N ALA A 47 -1.65 -16.76 10.77
CA ALA A 47 -0.44 -17.56 10.74
C ALA A 47 -0.72 -19.05 10.98
N ASN A 48 -1.60 -19.39 11.93
CA ASN A 48 -2.03 -20.76 12.19
C ASN A 48 -2.81 -21.36 11.00
N GLN A 49 -3.58 -20.57 10.27
CA GLN A 49 -4.35 -21.03 9.11
C GLN A 49 -3.45 -21.34 7.90
N VAL A 50 -2.50 -20.46 7.62
CA VAL A 50 -1.63 -20.57 6.43
C VAL A 50 -0.28 -21.22 6.70
N GLY A 51 0.03 -21.57 7.95
CA GLY A 51 1.33 -22.14 8.32
C GLY A 51 2.47 -21.12 8.23
N GLY A 52 2.18 -19.85 8.53
CA GLY A 52 3.17 -18.77 8.58
C GLY A 52 3.74 -18.58 9.99
N ILE A 53 4.77 -17.75 10.11
CA ILE A 53 5.43 -17.39 11.37
C ILE A 53 4.95 -15.98 11.75
N PRO A 54 4.16 -15.79 12.82
CA PRO A 54 3.66 -14.48 13.20
C PRO A 54 4.78 -13.66 13.86
N TYR A 55 4.87 -12.39 13.49
CA TYR A 55 5.80 -11.43 14.07
C TYR A 55 5.08 -10.10 14.34
N LYS A 56 5.33 -9.49 15.49
CA LYS A 56 4.78 -8.17 15.83
C LYS A 56 5.83 -7.10 15.59
N ALA A 57 5.52 -6.13 14.74
CA ALA A 57 6.37 -4.95 14.50
C ALA A 57 5.54 -3.72 14.14
N ASP A 58 6.00 -2.56 14.56
CA ASP A 58 5.61 -1.28 13.99
C ASP A 58 6.51 -0.98 12.77
N VAL A 59 5.94 -1.08 11.57
CA VAL A 59 6.70 -0.86 10.33
C VAL A 59 7.20 0.59 10.17
N GLY A 60 6.61 1.55 10.91
CA GLY A 60 7.07 2.94 10.97
C GLY A 60 8.33 3.11 11.82
N ASN A 61 8.71 2.10 12.61
CA ASN A 61 9.90 2.10 13.46
C ASN A 61 11.04 1.34 12.76
N GLU A 62 12.18 2.01 12.50
CA GLU A 62 13.32 1.39 11.83
C GLU A 62 13.91 0.22 12.61
N ASP A 63 14.01 0.33 13.95
CA ASP A 63 14.58 -0.73 14.79
C ASP A 63 13.72 -2.01 14.74
N ASP A 64 12.39 -1.88 14.66
CA ASP A 64 11.49 -3.02 14.50
C ASP A 64 11.73 -3.73 13.14
N ILE A 65 11.99 -2.96 12.07
CA ILE A 65 12.32 -3.52 10.75
C ILE A 65 13.69 -4.20 10.75
N ILE A 66 14.70 -3.63 11.43
CA ILE A 66 16.00 -4.27 11.60
C ILE A 66 15.82 -5.64 12.28
N ASN A 67 15.10 -5.65 13.41
CA ASN A 67 14.84 -6.86 14.15
C ASN A 67 14.03 -7.89 13.35
N LEU A 68 13.04 -7.45 12.56
CA LEU A 68 12.27 -8.29 11.66
C LEU A 68 13.15 -8.97 10.60
N VAL A 69 14.04 -8.22 9.95
CA VAL A 69 14.93 -8.76 8.90
C VAL A 69 15.89 -9.80 9.50
N GLU A 70 16.47 -9.51 10.66
CA GLU A 70 17.34 -10.46 11.36
C GLU A 70 16.58 -11.72 11.81
N PHE A 71 15.36 -11.56 12.34
CA PHE A 71 14.49 -12.66 12.70
C PHE A 71 14.15 -13.54 11.47
N ALA A 72 13.72 -12.93 10.37
CA ALA A 72 13.42 -13.64 9.14
C ALA A 72 14.63 -14.42 8.59
N LYS A 73 15.82 -13.82 8.66
CA LYS A 73 17.08 -14.49 8.30
C LYS A 73 17.37 -15.70 9.17
N GLN A 74 17.10 -15.63 10.46
CA GLN A 74 17.32 -16.75 11.41
C GLN A 74 16.31 -17.88 11.17
N GLU A 75 15.02 -17.54 11.02
CA GLU A 75 13.93 -18.52 10.91
C GLU A 75 13.85 -19.15 9.50
N MET A 76 14.11 -18.37 8.44
CA MET A 76 13.94 -18.81 7.06
C MET A 76 15.27 -18.99 6.29
N GLY A 77 16.39 -18.59 6.86
CA GLY A 77 17.70 -18.65 6.19
C GLY A 77 17.90 -17.56 5.12
N GLY A 78 16.96 -16.66 4.92
CA GLY A 78 17.05 -15.55 3.95
C GLY A 78 15.68 -14.97 3.62
N ILE A 79 15.65 -14.02 2.68
CA ILE A 79 14.43 -13.36 2.21
C ILE A 79 14.48 -13.30 0.69
N ASP A 80 13.50 -13.87 0.01
CA ASP A 80 13.37 -13.81 -1.45
C ASP A 80 12.37 -12.73 -1.89
N ILE A 81 11.25 -12.59 -1.16
CA ILE A 81 10.20 -11.61 -1.46
C ILE A 81 9.87 -10.82 -0.19
N PHE A 82 9.88 -9.51 -0.27
CA PHE A 82 9.41 -8.61 0.79
C PHE A 82 8.17 -7.83 0.31
N CYS A 83 6.99 -8.21 0.80
CA CYS A 83 5.75 -7.50 0.56
C CYS A 83 5.59 -6.39 1.62
N SER A 84 6.04 -5.19 1.30
CA SER A 84 5.83 -3.99 2.10
C SER A 84 4.43 -3.45 1.83
N ASN A 85 3.45 -4.03 2.54
CA ASN A 85 2.03 -3.82 2.28
C ASN A 85 1.33 -2.99 3.38
N ALA A 86 1.82 -2.99 4.61
CA ALA A 86 1.23 -2.19 5.69
C ALA A 86 1.07 -0.73 5.30
N GLY A 87 -0.06 -0.14 5.66
CA GLY A 87 -0.37 1.25 5.39
C GLY A 87 -1.54 1.74 6.23
N ILE A 88 -1.63 3.03 6.42
CA ILE A 88 -2.75 3.70 7.10
C ILE A 88 -3.34 4.79 6.21
N SER A 89 -4.64 5.01 6.33
CA SER A 89 -5.30 6.20 5.82
C SER A 89 -5.00 7.36 6.77
N GLY A 90 -4.65 8.51 6.25
CA GLY A 90 -4.51 9.72 7.05
C GLY A 90 -5.82 10.49 7.10
N ALA A 91 -6.03 11.22 8.16
CA ALA A 91 -7.15 12.11 8.29
C ALA A 91 -6.95 13.40 7.50
N GLY A 92 -8.00 13.86 6.88
CA GLY A 92 -8.26 15.23 6.54
C GLY A 92 -7.37 15.93 5.54
N GLY A 93 -7.53 17.21 5.56
CA GLY A 93 -6.83 18.17 4.72
C GLY A 93 -5.61 18.77 5.39
N LEU A 94 -5.07 19.83 4.79
CA LEU A 94 -3.86 20.50 5.24
C LEU A 94 -4.04 21.20 6.59
N LEU A 95 -5.19 21.87 6.81
CA LEU A 95 -5.44 22.68 8.00
C LEU A 95 -5.87 21.85 9.20
N SER A 96 -6.50 20.70 8.96
CA SER A 96 -7.07 19.84 9.99
C SER A 96 -6.11 18.73 10.47
N THR A 97 -5.02 18.48 9.76
CA THR A 97 -4.07 17.39 10.08
C THR A 97 -2.90 17.92 10.89
N SER A 98 -2.69 17.37 12.09
CA SER A 98 -1.55 17.74 12.96
C SER A 98 -0.20 17.30 12.37
N ASN A 99 0.89 17.91 12.85
CA ASN A 99 2.24 17.46 12.49
C ASN A 99 2.52 16.01 12.92
N GLU A 100 1.94 15.61 14.06
CA GLU A 100 2.04 14.26 14.58
C GLU A 100 1.38 13.26 13.64
N ASP A 101 0.19 13.58 13.11
CA ASP A 101 -0.51 12.73 12.14
C ASP A 101 0.24 12.69 10.80
N TRP A 102 0.79 13.83 10.34
CA TRP A 102 1.66 13.87 9.17
C TRP A 102 2.87 12.97 9.33
N ASN A 103 3.53 13.00 10.48
CA ASN A 103 4.68 12.14 10.76
C ASN A 103 4.26 10.66 10.85
N ALA A 104 3.13 10.36 11.48
CA ALA A 104 2.63 8.99 11.59
C ALA A 104 2.35 8.38 10.21
N ILE A 105 1.58 9.08 9.35
CA ILE A 105 1.28 8.58 8.00
C ILE A 105 2.54 8.49 7.14
N TRP A 106 3.49 9.44 7.29
CA TRP A 106 4.77 9.39 6.58
C TRP A 106 5.61 8.18 6.99
N ASN A 107 5.74 7.93 8.29
CA ASN A 107 6.51 6.81 8.80
C ASN A 107 5.94 5.47 8.34
N VAL A 108 4.63 5.30 8.39
CA VAL A 108 4.00 4.04 7.99
C VAL A 108 3.94 3.88 6.47
N ASN A 109 3.53 4.91 5.71
CA ASN A 109 3.28 4.75 4.28
C ASN A 109 4.51 4.98 3.39
N VAL A 110 5.60 5.56 3.92
CA VAL A 110 6.82 5.87 3.15
C VAL A 110 8.05 5.23 3.78
N MET A 111 8.35 5.59 5.06
CA MET A 111 9.58 5.11 5.69
C MET A 111 9.60 3.60 5.85
N SER A 112 8.45 2.95 6.05
CA SER A 112 8.36 1.48 6.10
C SER A 112 8.93 0.81 4.84
N HIS A 113 8.60 1.33 3.65
CA HIS A 113 9.14 0.83 2.38
C HIS A 113 10.66 1.06 2.27
N ILE A 114 11.11 2.24 2.72
CA ILE A 114 12.53 2.62 2.70
C ILE A 114 13.31 1.73 3.68
N HIS A 115 12.82 1.55 4.91
CA HIS A 115 13.47 0.70 5.92
C HIS A 115 13.51 -0.76 5.46
N ALA A 116 12.39 -1.29 4.94
CA ALA A 116 12.34 -2.65 4.40
C ALA A 116 13.41 -2.87 3.32
N ALA A 117 13.49 -1.97 2.33
CA ALA A 117 14.50 -2.07 1.29
C ALA A 117 15.93 -1.89 1.84
N LYS A 118 16.17 -0.87 2.69
CA LYS A 118 17.48 -0.58 3.26
C LYS A 118 18.09 -1.79 3.97
N HIS A 119 17.28 -2.55 4.71
CA HIS A 119 17.76 -3.64 5.55
C HIS A 119 17.67 -5.02 4.88
N ALA A 120 16.74 -5.26 3.95
CA ALA A 120 16.66 -6.54 3.23
C ALA A 120 17.51 -6.58 1.95
N LEU A 121 17.67 -5.45 1.26
CA LEU A 121 18.39 -5.37 -0.02
C LEU A 121 19.83 -5.89 0.02
N PRO A 122 20.67 -5.60 1.04
CA PRO A 122 22.03 -6.14 1.07
C PRO A 122 22.06 -7.66 0.96
N MET A 123 21.21 -8.35 1.72
CA MET A 123 21.10 -9.81 1.68
C MET A 123 20.62 -10.32 0.32
N MET A 124 19.60 -9.66 -0.28
CA MET A 124 19.10 -10.03 -1.60
C MET A 124 20.17 -9.83 -2.69
N LEU A 125 20.99 -8.78 -2.59
CA LEU A 125 22.12 -8.56 -3.50
C LEU A 125 23.19 -9.62 -3.36
N ASP A 126 23.50 -10.04 -2.14
CA ASP A 126 24.45 -11.14 -1.87
C ASP A 126 23.91 -12.49 -2.39
N GLN A 127 22.59 -12.69 -2.33
CA GLN A 127 21.91 -13.84 -2.94
C GLN A 127 21.89 -13.78 -4.49
N GLY A 128 22.12 -12.60 -5.08
CA GLY A 128 22.01 -12.35 -6.51
C GLY A 128 20.55 -12.30 -7.01
N SER A 129 19.57 -12.33 -6.11
CA SER A 129 18.13 -12.25 -6.44
C SER A 129 17.31 -11.78 -5.25
N GLY A 130 16.23 -11.06 -5.51
CA GLY A 130 15.27 -10.63 -4.52
C GLY A 130 14.09 -9.91 -5.17
N TYR A 131 13.02 -9.71 -4.42
CA TYR A 131 11.84 -9.02 -4.90
C TYR A 131 11.21 -8.13 -3.84
N PHE A 132 10.89 -6.89 -4.19
CA PHE A 132 10.09 -5.98 -3.37
C PHE A 132 8.71 -5.75 -4.02
N MET A 133 7.64 -6.05 -3.30
CA MET A 133 6.29 -5.66 -3.64
C MET A 133 5.85 -4.55 -2.70
N ASN A 134 5.65 -3.34 -3.22
CA ASN A 134 5.28 -2.16 -2.43
C ASN A 134 3.82 -1.80 -2.69
N THR A 135 3.00 -1.74 -1.64
CA THR A 135 1.60 -1.32 -1.75
C THR A 135 1.49 0.21 -1.63
N ALA A 136 1.34 0.86 -2.77
CA ALA A 136 0.98 2.27 -2.86
C ALA A 136 -0.56 2.45 -2.88
N SER A 137 -1.09 3.13 -3.88
CA SER A 137 -2.53 3.34 -4.13
C SER A 137 -2.73 4.08 -5.45
N ALA A 138 -3.91 3.97 -6.05
CA ALA A 138 -4.37 4.88 -7.10
C ALA A 138 -4.29 6.35 -6.66
N ALA A 139 -4.45 6.64 -5.36
CA ALA A 139 -4.25 7.97 -4.79
C ALA A 139 -2.83 8.52 -5.00
N GLY A 140 -1.82 7.66 -5.09
CA GLY A 140 -0.44 8.03 -5.40
C GLY A 140 -0.23 8.44 -6.87
N LEU A 141 -1.09 7.98 -7.77
CA LEU A 141 -1.06 8.27 -9.19
C LEU A 141 -1.98 9.44 -9.56
N LEU A 142 -3.18 9.49 -8.96
CA LEU A 142 -4.28 10.36 -9.37
C LEU A 142 -4.57 11.51 -8.41
N THR A 143 -4.12 11.44 -7.16
CA THR A 143 -4.47 12.33 -6.04
C THR A 143 -5.93 12.14 -5.58
N GLN A 144 -6.14 11.77 -4.33
CA GLN A 144 -7.46 11.55 -3.74
C GLN A 144 -7.99 12.85 -3.12
N LEU A 145 -9.24 13.18 -3.40
CA LEU A 145 -9.94 14.30 -2.78
C LEU A 145 -10.07 14.10 -1.26
N GLY A 146 -9.89 15.17 -0.49
CA GLY A 146 -10.02 15.16 0.97
C GLY A 146 -8.96 14.36 1.73
N ALA A 147 -7.88 13.92 1.09
CA ALA A 147 -6.87 13.06 1.69
C ALA A 147 -5.44 13.48 1.30
N ALA A 148 -5.03 14.69 1.73
CA ALA A 148 -3.74 15.28 1.37
C ALA A 148 -2.56 14.42 1.80
N GLY A 149 -2.49 14.04 3.09
CA GLY A 149 -1.39 13.22 3.63
C GLY A 149 -1.31 11.85 2.98
N TYR A 150 -2.45 11.21 2.74
CA TYR A 150 -2.49 9.92 2.04
C TYR A 150 -1.98 10.02 0.60
N SER A 151 -2.47 11.00 -0.16
CA SER A 151 -2.04 11.21 -1.55
C SER A 151 -0.55 11.50 -1.67
N VAL A 152 -0.02 12.39 -0.82
CA VAL A 152 1.41 12.73 -0.81
C VAL A 152 2.26 11.51 -0.48
N THR A 153 1.90 10.75 0.58
CA THR A 153 2.67 9.59 1.00
C THR A 153 2.60 8.44 -0.01
N LYS A 154 1.43 8.21 -0.61
CA LYS A 154 1.30 7.17 -1.65
C LYS A 154 2.01 7.56 -2.95
N SER A 155 2.10 8.84 -3.30
CA SER A 155 2.94 9.31 -4.41
C SER A 155 4.44 9.10 -4.12
N ALA A 156 4.87 9.35 -2.88
CA ALA A 156 6.24 9.08 -2.46
C ALA A 156 6.58 7.59 -2.52
N ALA A 157 5.65 6.71 -2.11
CA ALA A 157 5.82 5.25 -2.22
C ALA A 157 5.96 4.77 -3.67
N VAL A 158 5.15 5.31 -4.60
CA VAL A 158 5.30 5.03 -6.05
C VAL A 158 6.68 5.44 -6.54
N SER A 159 7.10 6.68 -6.26
CA SER A 159 8.39 7.21 -6.69
C SER A 159 9.57 6.41 -6.11
N PHE A 160 9.48 5.99 -4.85
CA PHE A 160 10.49 5.15 -4.22
C PHE A 160 10.58 3.76 -4.88
N ALA A 161 9.45 3.12 -5.14
CA ALA A 161 9.40 1.82 -5.81
C ALA A 161 10.00 1.90 -7.23
N GLU A 162 9.67 2.95 -7.98
CA GLU A 162 10.23 3.21 -9.32
C GLU A 162 11.75 3.41 -9.26
N TRP A 163 12.23 4.25 -8.35
CA TRP A 163 13.66 4.46 -8.15
C TRP A 163 14.39 3.16 -7.79
N LEU A 164 13.80 2.32 -6.93
CA LEU A 164 14.37 1.04 -6.53
C LEU A 164 14.48 0.09 -7.74
N LYS A 165 13.43 -0.02 -8.57
CA LYS A 165 13.43 -0.82 -9.81
C LYS A 165 14.49 -0.34 -10.80
N ILE A 166 14.56 0.97 -11.04
CA ILE A 166 15.55 1.58 -11.96
C ILE A 166 16.98 1.29 -11.47
N THR A 167 17.22 1.42 -10.17
CA THR A 167 18.57 1.36 -9.61
C THR A 167 19.11 -0.08 -9.50
N TYR A 168 18.25 -1.03 -9.13
CA TYR A 168 18.69 -2.39 -8.77
C TYR A 168 18.16 -3.49 -9.68
N GLY A 169 17.30 -3.16 -10.66
CA GLY A 169 16.70 -4.16 -11.55
C GLY A 169 17.73 -5.00 -12.31
N GLU A 170 18.77 -4.38 -12.85
CA GLU A 170 19.87 -5.09 -13.54
C GLU A 170 20.75 -5.92 -12.60
N ARG A 171 20.58 -5.75 -11.29
CA ARG A 171 21.31 -6.49 -10.26
C ARG A 171 20.52 -7.67 -9.69
N GLY A 172 19.47 -8.11 -10.40
CA GLY A 172 18.64 -9.25 -10.02
C GLY A 172 17.52 -8.92 -8.99
N ILE A 173 17.23 -7.63 -8.77
CA ILE A 173 16.16 -7.20 -7.85
C ILE A 173 14.91 -6.84 -8.62
N GLY A 174 13.88 -7.67 -8.49
CA GLY A 174 12.54 -7.35 -8.99
C GLY A 174 11.83 -6.36 -8.09
N VAL A 175 10.96 -5.53 -8.69
CA VAL A 175 10.12 -4.59 -7.91
C VAL A 175 8.78 -4.44 -8.60
N SER A 176 7.70 -4.58 -7.82
CA SER A 176 6.34 -4.19 -8.22
C SER A 176 5.78 -3.13 -7.27
N CYS A 177 4.96 -2.27 -7.83
CA CYS A 177 4.22 -1.23 -7.12
C CYS A 177 2.73 -1.45 -7.31
N LEU A 178 2.05 -1.93 -6.28
CA LEU A 178 0.60 -2.14 -6.27
C LEU A 178 -0.11 -0.81 -6.02
N CYS A 179 -0.96 -0.40 -6.95
CA CYS A 179 -1.73 0.84 -6.91
C CYS A 179 -3.24 0.59 -7.04
N PRO A 180 -3.88 -0.02 -6.04
CA PRO A 180 -5.31 -0.31 -6.09
C PRO A 180 -6.13 0.96 -5.88
N GLN A 181 -7.37 0.96 -6.38
CA GLN A 181 -8.42 1.91 -6.01
C GLN A 181 -9.23 1.33 -4.84
N GLY A 182 -10.53 1.14 -4.95
CA GLY A 182 -11.35 0.59 -3.88
C GLY A 182 -11.21 -0.94 -3.74
N VAL A 183 -10.74 -1.39 -2.59
CA VAL A 183 -10.67 -2.81 -2.23
C VAL A 183 -11.46 -3.03 -0.93
N ARG A 184 -12.30 -4.05 -0.87
CA ARG A 184 -13.12 -4.37 0.30
C ARG A 184 -12.25 -4.82 1.47
N THR A 185 -11.84 -3.85 2.28
CA THR A 185 -10.97 -4.02 3.45
C THR A 185 -11.50 -3.19 4.60
N PRO A 186 -11.11 -3.46 5.85
CA PRO A 186 -11.50 -2.62 6.98
C PRO A 186 -11.15 -1.14 6.76
N MET A 187 -10.04 -0.83 6.08
CA MET A 187 -9.67 0.55 5.75
C MET A 187 -10.74 1.29 4.94
N VAL A 188 -11.46 0.60 4.07
CA VAL A 188 -12.55 1.18 3.24
C VAL A 188 -13.90 1.06 3.94
N GLU A 189 -14.17 -0.06 4.60
CA GLU A 189 -15.45 -0.33 5.27
C GLU A 189 -15.67 0.55 6.51
N ASP A 190 -14.59 0.86 7.24
CA ASP A 190 -14.62 1.74 8.42
C ASP A 190 -14.47 3.24 8.06
N ALA A 191 -14.28 3.56 6.78
CA ALA A 191 -14.11 4.94 6.32
C ALA A 191 -15.46 5.69 6.28
N PRO A 192 -15.47 7.04 6.37
CA PRO A 192 -16.65 7.83 6.12
C PRO A 192 -17.32 7.50 4.78
N GLU A 193 -18.66 7.52 4.71
CA GLU A 193 -19.45 7.14 3.53
C GLU A 193 -18.96 7.80 2.25
N ILE A 194 -18.58 9.07 2.32
CA ILE A 194 -18.05 9.80 1.15
C ILE A 194 -16.73 9.21 0.64
N VAL A 195 -15.85 8.76 1.54
CA VAL A 195 -14.59 8.12 1.14
C VAL A 195 -14.90 6.78 0.47
N GLY A 196 -15.78 5.98 1.08
CA GLY A 196 -16.28 4.74 0.49
C GLY A 196 -16.87 4.97 -0.91
N SER A 197 -17.73 5.96 -1.08
CA SER A 197 -18.34 6.32 -2.38
C SER A 197 -17.30 6.74 -3.41
N LEU A 198 -16.27 7.49 -2.99
CA LEU A 198 -15.23 8.01 -3.89
C LEU A 198 -14.29 6.91 -4.38
N VAL A 199 -13.90 6.00 -3.49
CA VAL A 199 -12.99 4.91 -3.87
C VAL A 199 -13.69 3.76 -4.59
N SER A 200 -15.02 3.67 -4.49
CA SER A 200 -15.84 2.65 -5.16
C SER A 200 -16.49 3.11 -6.48
N ILE A 201 -16.06 4.24 -7.03
CA ILE A 201 -16.66 4.80 -8.25
C ILE A 201 -16.56 3.83 -9.46
N ASP A 202 -15.51 3.06 -9.52
CA ASP A 202 -15.27 2.02 -10.53
C ASP A 202 -15.52 0.60 -9.99
N GLY A 203 -16.18 0.50 -8.82
CA GLY A 203 -16.46 -0.74 -8.10
C GLY A 203 -15.46 -1.01 -6.97
N LEU A 204 -15.81 -2.00 -6.13
CA LEU A 204 -14.93 -2.54 -5.10
C LEU A 204 -14.44 -3.92 -5.54
N LEU A 205 -13.13 -4.12 -5.53
CA LEU A 205 -12.53 -5.42 -5.73
C LEU A 205 -12.45 -6.18 -4.40
N GLU A 206 -12.49 -7.50 -4.48
CA GLU A 206 -12.21 -8.34 -3.32
C GLU A 206 -10.67 -8.44 -3.11
N PRO A 207 -10.20 -8.49 -1.86
CA PRO A 207 -8.77 -8.60 -1.57
C PRO A 207 -8.10 -9.81 -2.22
N ASP A 208 -8.83 -10.91 -2.41
CA ASP A 208 -8.33 -12.13 -3.05
C ASP A 208 -8.04 -11.92 -4.54
N ASP A 209 -8.89 -11.16 -5.26
CA ASP A 209 -8.66 -10.85 -6.67
C ASP A 209 -7.39 -10.01 -6.82
N VAL A 210 -7.21 -9.01 -5.94
CA VAL A 210 -6.00 -8.17 -5.91
C VAL A 210 -4.76 -8.99 -5.58
N ALA A 211 -4.84 -9.91 -4.61
CA ALA A 211 -3.72 -10.77 -4.24
C ALA A 211 -3.30 -11.69 -5.38
N ASN A 212 -4.25 -12.29 -6.08
CA ASN A 212 -3.97 -13.13 -7.26
C ASN A 212 -3.26 -12.33 -8.36
N GLU A 213 -3.75 -11.12 -8.68
CA GLU A 213 -3.11 -10.25 -9.68
C GLU A 213 -1.68 -9.88 -9.26
N VAL A 214 -1.44 -9.58 -7.97
CA VAL A 214 -0.09 -9.31 -7.46
C VAL A 214 0.86 -10.47 -7.73
N ILE A 215 0.45 -11.71 -7.45
CA ILE A 215 1.30 -12.88 -7.69
C ILE A 215 1.62 -13.03 -9.19
N GLU A 216 0.61 -12.92 -10.06
CA GLU A 216 0.84 -12.97 -11.49
C GLU A 216 1.80 -11.88 -11.99
N CYS A 217 1.71 -10.68 -11.43
CA CYS A 217 2.61 -9.58 -11.78
C CYS A 217 4.04 -9.79 -11.25
N ILE A 218 4.20 -10.36 -10.05
CA ILE A 218 5.52 -10.77 -9.53
C ILE A 218 6.16 -11.80 -10.48
N GLU A 219 5.40 -12.80 -10.92
CA GLU A 219 5.90 -13.86 -11.82
C GLU A 219 6.32 -13.30 -13.18
N ARG A 220 5.62 -12.26 -13.68
CA ARG A 220 5.95 -11.56 -14.94
C ARG A 220 6.96 -10.43 -14.79
N ASP A 221 7.44 -10.15 -13.57
CA ASP A 221 8.28 -8.98 -13.24
C ASP A 221 7.67 -7.63 -13.67
N GLN A 222 6.35 -7.52 -13.60
CA GLN A 222 5.61 -6.31 -13.95
C GLN A 222 5.75 -5.27 -12.84
N PHE A 223 6.14 -4.03 -13.21
CA PHE A 223 6.37 -2.96 -12.23
C PHE A 223 5.06 -2.40 -11.67
N LEU A 224 4.20 -1.85 -12.52
CA LEU A 224 2.98 -1.19 -12.07
C LEU A 224 1.80 -2.16 -12.09
N ILE A 225 1.15 -2.34 -10.95
CA ILE A 225 -0.03 -3.18 -10.77
C ILE A 225 -1.20 -2.27 -10.47
N THR A 226 -2.15 -2.20 -11.38
CA THR A 226 -3.37 -1.39 -11.28
C THR A 226 -4.59 -2.29 -11.46
N PRO A 227 -5.09 -2.92 -10.38
CA PRO A 227 -6.19 -3.87 -10.45
C PRO A 227 -7.48 -3.28 -11.06
N HIS A 228 -7.65 -1.96 -10.96
CA HIS A 228 -8.70 -1.23 -11.66
C HIS A 228 -8.12 -0.66 -12.96
N PRO A 229 -8.50 -1.16 -14.13
CA PRO A 229 -7.95 -0.73 -15.41
C PRO A 229 -8.23 0.75 -15.72
N GLU A 230 -9.31 1.31 -15.16
CA GLU A 230 -9.70 2.71 -15.29
C GLU A 230 -8.62 3.66 -14.77
N VAL A 231 -7.85 3.24 -13.77
CA VAL A 231 -6.74 4.03 -13.21
C VAL A 231 -5.72 4.40 -14.28
N VAL A 232 -5.41 3.48 -15.19
CA VAL A 232 -4.49 3.73 -16.30
C VAL A 232 -5.05 4.78 -17.27
N ASP A 233 -6.35 4.76 -17.53
CA ASP A 233 -6.99 5.73 -18.42
C ASP A 233 -7.06 7.12 -17.76
N TYR A 234 -7.33 7.18 -16.47
CA TYR A 234 -7.25 8.44 -15.71
C TYR A 234 -5.84 9.02 -15.69
N MET A 235 -4.81 8.19 -15.56
CA MET A 235 -3.40 8.63 -15.67
C MET A 235 -3.11 9.25 -17.03
N LYS A 236 -3.57 8.64 -18.13
CA LYS A 236 -3.41 9.18 -19.48
C LYS A 236 -4.07 10.55 -19.60
N ILE A 237 -5.29 10.72 -19.10
CA ILE A 237 -6.01 11.99 -19.09
C ILE A 237 -5.22 13.04 -18.28
N LYS A 238 -4.81 12.69 -17.06
CA LYS A 238 -4.05 13.58 -16.17
C LYS A 238 -2.75 14.08 -16.80
N VAL A 239 -2.01 13.20 -17.48
CA VAL A 239 -0.72 13.55 -18.12
C VAL A 239 -0.92 14.34 -19.41
N SER A 240 -1.97 14.05 -20.19
CA SER A 240 -2.22 14.72 -21.45
C SER A 240 -2.65 16.18 -21.29
N ASP A 241 -3.41 16.51 -20.23
CA ASP A 241 -3.90 17.86 -19.93
C ASP A 241 -4.11 18.02 -18.41
N PRO A 242 -3.04 18.37 -17.66
CA PRO A 242 -3.11 18.52 -16.20
C PRO A 242 -4.11 19.58 -15.73
N ASP A 243 -4.24 20.70 -16.45
CA ASP A 243 -5.16 21.78 -16.06
C ASP A 243 -6.62 21.35 -16.22
N ARG A 244 -6.94 20.65 -17.31
CA ARG A 244 -8.26 20.04 -17.50
C ARG A 244 -8.57 18.99 -16.46
N TRP A 245 -7.59 18.17 -16.09
CA TRP A 245 -7.72 17.18 -15.01
C TRP A 245 -8.07 17.86 -13.68
N ILE A 246 -7.29 18.90 -13.30
CA ILE A 246 -7.51 19.65 -12.06
C ILE A 246 -8.91 20.29 -12.06
N ALA A 247 -9.33 20.92 -13.16
CA ALA A 247 -10.65 21.49 -13.29
C ALA A 247 -11.78 20.45 -13.15
N GLY A 248 -11.57 19.23 -13.69
CA GLY A 248 -12.45 18.09 -13.52
C GLY A 248 -12.58 17.65 -12.07
N MET A 249 -11.45 17.53 -11.36
CA MET A 249 -11.42 17.16 -9.94
C MET A 249 -12.09 18.24 -9.06
N GLN A 250 -11.92 19.52 -9.37
CA GLN A 250 -12.64 20.62 -8.70
C GLN A 250 -14.14 20.55 -8.95
N SER A 251 -14.57 20.19 -10.16
CA SER A 251 -15.99 19.97 -10.47
C SER A 251 -16.57 18.78 -9.70
N LEU A 252 -15.83 17.67 -9.63
CA LEU A 252 -16.20 16.50 -8.84
C LEU A 252 -16.33 16.86 -7.35
N THR A 253 -15.40 17.65 -6.81
CA THR A 253 -15.47 18.15 -5.42
C THR A 253 -16.78 18.88 -5.16
N LYS A 254 -17.23 19.76 -6.07
CA LYS A 254 -18.50 20.46 -5.93
C LYS A 254 -19.71 19.52 -5.92
N GLN A 255 -19.72 18.55 -6.84
CA GLN A 255 -20.79 17.55 -6.92
C GLN A 255 -20.85 16.69 -5.66
N LEU A 256 -19.70 16.30 -5.10
CA LEU A 256 -19.64 15.54 -3.86
C LEU A 256 -20.14 16.35 -2.65
N ILE A 257 -19.82 17.65 -2.57
CA ILE A 257 -20.35 18.52 -1.51
C ILE A 257 -21.87 18.67 -1.62
N GLU A 258 -22.42 18.74 -2.83
CA GLU A 258 -23.87 18.79 -3.05
C GLU A 258 -24.55 17.48 -2.64
N ALA A 259 -23.92 16.33 -2.93
CA ALA A 259 -24.44 15.01 -2.58
C ALA A 259 -24.24 14.65 -1.09
N PHE A 260 -23.16 15.11 -0.48
CA PHE A 260 -22.76 14.85 0.90
C PHE A 260 -22.41 16.16 1.61
N PRO A 261 -23.40 16.99 2.02
CA PRO A 261 -23.13 18.30 2.63
C PRO A 261 -22.25 18.24 3.87
N ASP A 262 -22.41 17.19 4.69
CA ASP A 262 -21.66 16.97 5.93
C ASP A 262 -20.16 16.68 5.68
N ALA A 263 -19.79 16.34 4.45
CA ALA A 263 -18.40 16.14 4.06
C ALA A 263 -17.70 17.41 3.56
N LYS A 264 -18.42 18.54 3.49
CA LYS A 264 -17.86 19.84 3.05
C LYS A 264 -16.60 20.22 3.82
N PRO A 265 -16.50 20.09 5.18
CA PRO A 265 -15.28 20.41 5.91
C PRO A 265 -14.08 19.61 5.43
N MET A 266 -14.23 18.30 5.25
CA MET A 266 -13.15 17.41 4.77
C MET A 266 -12.73 17.76 3.34
N LEU A 267 -13.68 17.96 2.41
CA LEU A 267 -13.41 18.22 1.00
C LEU A 267 -12.87 19.63 0.71
N ARG A 268 -13.17 20.59 1.57
CA ARG A 268 -12.73 21.99 1.47
C ARG A 268 -11.60 22.33 2.45
N ASP A 269 -11.23 21.37 3.29
CA ASP A 269 -10.23 21.58 4.35
C ASP A 269 -10.56 22.76 5.26
N LEU A 270 -11.82 22.83 5.70
CA LEU A 270 -12.29 23.89 6.58
C LEU A 270 -11.90 23.57 8.03
N SER A 271 -11.31 24.54 8.72
CA SER A 271 -10.80 24.35 10.07
C SER A 271 -11.83 24.70 11.16
N THR A 272 -12.91 25.42 10.83
CA THR A 272 -13.92 25.89 11.78
C THR A 272 -15.32 25.84 11.21
N GLU A 273 -16.36 25.76 12.09
CA GLU A 273 -17.76 25.84 11.73
C GLU A 273 -18.14 27.20 11.09
N GLU A 274 -17.39 28.26 11.36
CA GLU A 274 -17.61 29.61 10.83
C GLU A 274 -17.37 29.73 9.31
N GLU A 275 -16.66 28.75 8.72
CA GLU A 275 -16.39 28.70 7.27
C GLU A 275 -17.44 27.84 6.52
N LEU A 276 -18.49 27.36 7.21
CA LEU A 276 -19.52 26.48 6.63
C LEU A 276 -20.67 27.26 5.95
N ASP A 277 -20.77 28.58 6.09
CA ASP A 277 -21.83 29.45 5.52
C ASP A 277 -21.58 29.89 4.06
#